data_e224cc0f01c4a90dcc56be1433633006
#
_entry.id   e224cc0f01c4a90dcc56be1433633006
#
_cell.length_a   1.000
_cell.length_b   1.000
_cell.length_c   1.000
_cell.angle_alpha   90.00
_cell.angle_beta   90.00
_cell.angle_gamma   90.00
#
_symmetry.space_group_name_H-M   'P 1'
#
loop_
_entity.id
_entity.type
_entity.pdbx_description
1 polymer ?
#
loop_
_entity_poly.entity_id
_entity_poly.type
_entity_poly.pdbx_seq_one_letter_code
_entity_poly.pdbx_strand_id
1 'polypeptide(L)'
;MIVKKMPILQGFPDFETVKFFTGKFFQKYNFSPVFYDIETTGLSRKTTYLYLVGAVGIEDKTWTFYQWMAENNKEEETILRIFSQFLEQYDCLISYNGERFDQPYLEARYEKYGLPSPFEGKISLDLYLTLKPLKTLLKLPAMKQPCLEEFLGIKNRIYDNGKECIQLYKDFLKKRDHVIANEVLGHNLEDVLGLGRIFEMLGYLCIYDSEYEITYGEFDGENLILEMKLPCKLPQKFSNGNEQFYLTGEDELVKFIVKAENSKLKQYYPNPKDYYYLPEEDTVIPKSLGSGIDKKHRKAATKDTCYTWYTCSDAFLNNPQQQKEYLRHTLPYLLGTLK
;
A
#
# COMPACT_ATOMS: atom_id res chain seq x y z
N MET A 1 -10.51 -6.22 -32.81
CA MET A 1 -9.83 -6.01 -31.52
C MET A 1 -8.66 -5.05 -31.74
N ILE A 2 -8.56 -4.00 -30.94
CA ILE A 2 -7.43 -3.07 -30.95
C ILE A 2 -6.38 -3.58 -29.97
N VAL A 3 -5.12 -3.64 -30.42
CA VAL A 3 -3.98 -4.05 -29.61
C VAL A 3 -2.95 -2.93 -29.61
N LYS A 4 -2.48 -2.53 -28.43
CA LYS A 4 -1.36 -1.60 -28.28
C LYS A 4 -0.25 -2.24 -27.47
N LYS A 5 0.99 -1.92 -27.84
CA LYS A 5 2.20 -2.30 -27.13
C LYS A 5 3.20 -1.17 -27.24
N MET A 6 3.76 -0.73 -26.11
CA MET A 6 4.77 0.32 -26.10
C MET A 6 5.70 0.22 -24.89
N PRO A 7 6.98 0.55 -25.01
CA PRO A 7 7.89 0.61 -23.87
C PRO A 7 7.57 1.82 -22.99
N ILE A 8 7.74 1.67 -21.68
CA ILE A 8 7.67 2.76 -20.70
C ILE A 8 9.10 3.20 -20.40
N LEU A 9 9.44 4.42 -20.82
CA LEU A 9 10.78 4.95 -20.72
C LEU A 9 11.03 5.71 -19.40
N GLN A 10 9.98 6.18 -18.73
CA GLN A 10 10.06 6.95 -17.48
C GLN A 10 8.72 6.98 -16.76
N GLY A 11 8.73 7.39 -15.49
CA GLY A 11 7.50 7.53 -14.69
C GLY A 11 6.94 6.22 -14.14
N PHE A 12 7.73 5.14 -14.16
CA PHE A 12 7.41 3.85 -13.56
C PHE A 12 8.53 3.45 -12.58
N PRO A 13 8.27 2.72 -11.49
CA PRO A 13 9.30 2.35 -10.52
C PRO A 13 10.40 1.51 -11.18
N ASP A 14 11.62 1.66 -10.70
CA ASP A 14 12.71 0.79 -11.14
C ASP A 14 12.48 -0.66 -10.71
N PHE A 15 13.11 -1.58 -11.44
CA PHE A 15 12.88 -3.01 -11.23
C PHE A 15 13.34 -3.49 -9.85
N GLU A 16 14.43 -2.95 -9.31
CA GLU A 16 14.95 -3.34 -8.00
C GLU A 16 13.99 -2.88 -6.89
N THR A 17 13.38 -1.71 -7.01
CA THR A 17 12.33 -1.24 -6.10
C THR A 17 11.12 -2.18 -6.11
N VAL A 18 10.64 -2.59 -7.29
CA VAL A 18 9.51 -3.52 -7.38
C VAL A 18 9.88 -4.88 -6.79
N LYS A 19 11.06 -5.40 -7.09
CA LYS A 19 11.58 -6.66 -6.56
C LYS A 19 11.76 -6.62 -5.04
N PHE A 20 12.26 -5.50 -4.49
CA PHE A 20 12.41 -5.32 -3.06
C PHE A 20 11.06 -5.44 -2.33
N PHE A 21 10.04 -4.69 -2.76
CA PHE A 21 8.74 -4.72 -2.09
C PHE A 21 8.00 -6.03 -2.31
N THR A 22 7.98 -6.59 -3.51
CA THR A 22 7.35 -7.90 -3.74
C THR A 22 8.05 -9.00 -2.93
N GLY A 23 9.38 -9.00 -2.86
CA GLY A 23 10.16 -9.92 -2.03
C GLY A 23 9.85 -9.78 -0.55
N LYS A 24 9.73 -8.56 -0.05
CA LYS A 24 9.38 -8.25 1.35
C LYS A 24 8.01 -8.79 1.73
N PHE A 25 6.97 -8.51 0.94
CA PHE A 25 5.61 -8.94 1.25
C PHE A 25 5.41 -10.45 1.19
N PHE A 26 6.10 -11.14 0.30
CA PHE A 26 5.86 -12.55 0.05
C PHE A 26 7.01 -13.48 0.47
N GLN A 27 8.06 -12.93 1.07
CA GLN A 27 9.24 -13.67 1.56
C GLN A 27 9.92 -14.53 0.48
N LYS A 28 9.84 -14.10 -0.78
CA LYS A 28 10.42 -14.77 -1.94
C LYS A 28 11.04 -13.71 -2.88
N TYR A 29 12.29 -13.88 -3.24
CA TYR A 29 13.09 -12.83 -3.92
C TYR A 29 13.05 -12.84 -5.44
N ASN A 30 12.40 -13.80 -6.08
CA ASN A 30 12.36 -13.91 -7.53
C ASN A 30 10.92 -13.99 -8.02
N PHE A 31 10.22 -12.86 -8.03
CA PHE A 31 8.92 -12.73 -8.67
C PHE A 31 9.05 -12.06 -10.03
N SER A 32 8.21 -12.51 -10.96
CA SER A 32 7.93 -11.82 -12.21
C SER A 32 6.65 -11.01 -12.03
N PRO A 33 6.74 -9.70 -11.69
CA PRO A 33 5.58 -8.88 -11.42
C PRO A 33 4.93 -8.38 -12.71
N VAL A 34 3.60 -8.24 -12.67
CA VAL A 34 2.79 -7.56 -13.68
C VAL A 34 1.78 -6.65 -13.00
N PHE A 35 1.69 -5.42 -13.49
CA PHE A 35 0.64 -4.48 -13.10
C PHE A 35 -0.50 -4.61 -14.09
N TYR A 36 -1.75 -4.59 -13.64
CA TYR A 36 -2.88 -4.68 -14.54
C TYR A 36 -4.12 -3.97 -14.00
N ASP A 37 -4.98 -3.58 -14.91
CA ASP A 37 -6.28 -2.98 -14.68
C ASP A 37 -7.25 -3.37 -15.79
N ILE A 38 -8.55 -3.44 -15.50
CA ILE A 38 -9.56 -3.82 -16.48
C ILE A 38 -10.68 -2.80 -16.60
N GLU A 39 -11.25 -2.74 -17.80
CA GLU A 39 -12.44 -1.97 -18.08
C GLU A 39 -13.62 -2.86 -18.46
N THR A 40 -14.77 -2.60 -17.86
CA THR A 40 -15.96 -3.39 -18.02
C THR A 40 -17.17 -2.53 -18.34
N THR A 41 -18.18 -3.09 -18.98
CA THR A 41 -19.41 -2.36 -19.33
C THR A 41 -20.34 -2.12 -18.14
N GLY A 42 -19.90 -2.49 -16.92
CA GLY A 42 -20.60 -2.28 -15.66
C GLY A 42 -20.10 -3.22 -14.56
N LEU A 43 -20.60 -3.04 -13.35
CA LEU A 43 -20.09 -3.73 -12.15
C LEU A 43 -20.54 -5.20 -12.03
N SER A 44 -21.59 -5.61 -12.75
CA SER A 44 -22.15 -6.96 -12.65
C SER A 44 -21.39 -7.97 -13.52
N ARG A 45 -20.50 -8.72 -12.93
CA ARG A 45 -19.73 -9.80 -13.61
C ARG A 45 -20.58 -10.85 -14.33
N LYS A 46 -21.89 -10.96 -14.02
CA LYS A 46 -22.82 -11.88 -14.67
C LYS A 46 -23.46 -11.31 -15.94
N THR A 47 -23.82 -10.02 -15.93
CA THR A 47 -24.64 -9.39 -16.97
C THR A 47 -23.89 -8.39 -17.85
N THR A 48 -22.69 -7.99 -17.43
CA THR A 48 -21.81 -7.11 -18.19
C THR A 48 -20.62 -7.87 -18.78
N TYR A 49 -19.79 -7.25 -19.58
CA TYR A 49 -18.65 -7.90 -20.21
C TYR A 49 -17.38 -7.03 -20.11
N LEU A 50 -16.25 -7.71 -20.13
CA LEU A 50 -14.92 -7.12 -20.22
C LEU A 50 -14.71 -6.57 -21.63
N TYR A 51 -14.25 -5.32 -21.74
CA TYR A 51 -13.94 -4.76 -23.06
C TYR A 51 -12.50 -4.30 -23.23
N LEU A 52 -11.76 -4.12 -22.12
CA LEU A 52 -10.37 -3.68 -22.20
C LEU A 52 -9.58 -4.27 -21.02
N VAL A 53 -8.38 -4.72 -21.31
CA VAL A 53 -7.36 -5.04 -20.32
C VAL A 53 -6.13 -4.21 -20.64
N GLY A 54 -5.59 -3.52 -19.64
CA GLY A 54 -4.29 -2.88 -19.64
C GLY A 54 -3.33 -3.61 -18.72
N ALA A 55 -2.09 -3.78 -19.14
CA ALA A 55 -1.08 -4.41 -18.31
C ALA A 55 0.31 -3.82 -18.55
N VAL A 56 1.15 -3.81 -17.51
CA VAL A 56 2.58 -3.49 -17.60
C VAL A 56 3.37 -4.66 -17.07
N GLY A 57 4.20 -5.21 -17.91
CA GLY A 57 5.12 -6.30 -17.57
C GLY A 57 6.53 -6.00 -18.06
N ILE A 58 7.46 -6.90 -17.76
CA ILE A 58 8.86 -6.76 -18.18
C ILE A 58 9.08 -7.56 -19.46
N GLU A 59 9.60 -6.88 -20.48
CA GLU A 59 10.09 -7.47 -21.70
C GLU A 59 11.47 -6.90 -22.01
N ASP A 60 12.43 -7.74 -22.28
CA ASP A 60 13.83 -7.34 -22.57
C ASP A 60 14.41 -6.32 -21.56
N LYS A 61 14.16 -6.54 -20.27
CA LYS A 61 14.57 -5.67 -19.15
C LYS A 61 13.95 -4.27 -19.17
N THR A 62 12.88 -4.08 -19.90
CA THR A 62 12.15 -2.81 -20.01
C THR A 62 10.69 -3.02 -19.60
N TRP A 63 10.16 -2.10 -18.83
CA TRP A 63 8.73 -2.07 -18.58
C TRP A 63 8.01 -1.81 -19.90
N THR A 64 7.10 -2.70 -20.24
CA THR A 64 6.33 -2.63 -21.49
C THR A 64 4.85 -2.66 -21.17
N PHE A 65 4.15 -1.68 -21.70
CA PHE A 65 2.70 -1.55 -21.58
C PHE A 65 2.00 -2.28 -22.72
N TYR A 66 0.95 -2.99 -22.38
CA TYR A 66 0.09 -3.75 -23.29
C TYR A 66 -1.37 -3.36 -23.08
N GLN A 67 -2.13 -3.27 -24.16
CA GLN A 67 -3.59 -3.12 -24.11
C GLN A 67 -4.25 -4.00 -25.14
N TRP A 68 -5.40 -4.57 -24.75
CA TRP A 68 -6.28 -5.35 -25.62
C TRP A 68 -7.71 -4.84 -25.45
N MET A 69 -8.25 -4.13 -26.45
CA MET A 69 -9.59 -3.56 -26.44
C MET A 69 -10.50 -4.25 -27.46
N ALA A 70 -11.65 -4.71 -27.00
CA ALA A 70 -12.68 -5.27 -27.86
C ALA A 70 -13.33 -4.21 -28.75
N GLU A 71 -13.47 -4.49 -30.02
CA GLU A 71 -14.27 -3.68 -30.96
C GLU A 71 -15.73 -4.14 -31.03
N ASN A 72 -16.05 -5.26 -30.39
CA ASN A 72 -17.41 -5.79 -30.23
C ASN A 72 -17.45 -6.80 -29.07
N ASN A 73 -18.66 -7.12 -28.61
CA ASN A 73 -18.85 -8.03 -27.46
C ASN A 73 -18.46 -9.49 -27.70
N LYS A 74 -18.21 -9.89 -28.96
CA LYS A 74 -17.75 -11.26 -29.28
C LYS A 74 -16.26 -11.45 -29.07
N GLU A 75 -15.52 -10.36 -28.92
CA GLU A 75 -14.06 -10.40 -28.73
C GLU A 75 -13.64 -10.55 -27.26
N GLU A 76 -14.58 -10.54 -26.32
CA GLU A 76 -14.27 -10.75 -24.89
C GLU A 76 -13.52 -12.07 -24.66
N GLU A 77 -13.98 -13.17 -25.24
CA GLU A 77 -13.30 -14.47 -25.12
C GLU A 77 -11.88 -14.43 -25.66
N THR A 78 -11.68 -13.72 -26.77
CA THR A 78 -10.34 -13.55 -27.37
C THR A 78 -9.41 -12.79 -26.44
N ILE A 79 -9.88 -11.70 -25.83
CA ILE A 79 -9.09 -10.94 -24.84
C ILE A 79 -8.72 -11.83 -23.66
N LEU A 80 -9.67 -12.58 -23.11
CA LEU A 80 -9.43 -13.47 -21.98
C LEU A 80 -8.35 -14.52 -22.31
N ARG A 81 -8.38 -15.13 -23.48
CA ARG A 81 -7.37 -16.10 -23.92
C ARG A 81 -5.99 -15.46 -24.06
N ILE A 82 -5.90 -14.29 -24.70
CA ILE A 82 -4.64 -13.57 -24.85
C ILE A 82 -4.09 -13.15 -23.50
N PHE A 83 -4.94 -12.62 -22.61
CA PHE A 83 -4.53 -12.21 -21.28
C PHE A 83 -4.07 -13.40 -20.42
N SER A 84 -4.77 -14.55 -20.52
CA SER A 84 -4.33 -15.79 -19.86
C SER A 84 -2.93 -16.19 -20.32
N GLN A 85 -2.69 -16.23 -21.64
CA GLN A 85 -1.38 -16.56 -22.19
C GLN A 85 -0.30 -15.51 -21.80
N PHE A 86 -0.64 -14.24 -21.78
CA PHE A 86 0.25 -13.17 -21.34
C PHE A 86 0.65 -13.38 -19.85
N LEU A 87 -0.28 -13.78 -19.00
CA LEU A 87 -0.02 -14.00 -17.57
C LEU A 87 0.83 -15.24 -17.27
N GLU A 88 1.03 -16.18 -18.19
CA GLU A 88 1.84 -17.40 -17.94
C GLU A 88 3.26 -17.11 -17.47
N GLN A 89 3.85 -15.98 -17.90
CA GLN A 89 5.21 -15.58 -17.55
C GLN A 89 5.32 -14.78 -16.23
N TYR A 90 4.19 -14.47 -15.59
CA TYR A 90 4.15 -13.67 -14.37
C TYR A 90 3.57 -14.49 -13.21
N ASP A 91 4.09 -14.29 -12.02
CA ASP A 91 3.66 -14.96 -10.80
C ASP A 91 3.19 -14.00 -9.69
N CYS A 92 3.40 -12.69 -9.86
CA CYS A 92 2.94 -11.65 -8.95
C CYS A 92 2.07 -10.62 -9.68
N LEU A 93 0.81 -10.54 -9.31
CA LEU A 93 -0.20 -9.66 -9.90
C LEU A 93 -0.36 -8.42 -9.03
N ILE A 94 -0.12 -7.24 -9.58
CA ILE A 94 -0.22 -5.96 -8.88
C ILE A 94 -1.39 -5.17 -9.45
N SER A 95 -2.33 -4.78 -8.60
CA SER A 95 -3.55 -4.08 -8.99
C SER A 95 -4.00 -3.07 -7.92
N TYR A 96 -5.02 -2.28 -8.21
CA TYR A 96 -5.65 -1.39 -7.25
C TYR A 96 -7.10 -1.79 -6.98
N ASN A 97 -7.38 -2.34 -5.79
CA ASN A 97 -8.67 -2.93 -5.41
C ASN A 97 -9.08 -4.15 -6.28
N GLY A 98 -8.10 -4.77 -6.95
CA GLY A 98 -8.31 -5.85 -7.89
C GLY A 98 -8.76 -7.15 -7.23
N GLU A 99 -8.36 -7.43 -5.99
CA GLU A 99 -8.85 -8.59 -5.22
C GLU A 99 -10.36 -8.55 -4.97
N ARG A 100 -10.96 -7.37 -4.98
CA ARG A 100 -12.41 -7.18 -4.76
C ARG A 100 -13.19 -7.01 -6.04
N PHE A 101 -12.57 -6.55 -7.11
CA PHE A 101 -13.25 -6.27 -8.36
C PHE A 101 -12.64 -6.99 -9.56
N ASP A 102 -11.43 -6.67 -9.99
CA ASP A 102 -10.85 -7.14 -11.25
C ASP A 102 -10.72 -8.66 -11.29
N GLN A 103 -10.05 -9.25 -10.30
CA GLN A 103 -9.84 -10.69 -10.26
C GLN A 103 -11.15 -11.47 -10.19
N PRO A 104 -12.08 -11.21 -9.23
CA PRO A 104 -13.36 -11.92 -9.22
C PRO A 104 -14.23 -11.67 -10.45
N TYR A 105 -14.07 -10.51 -11.10
CA TYR A 105 -14.75 -10.23 -12.36
C TYR A 105 -14.19 -11.12 -13.47
N LEU A 106 -12.89 -11.13 -13.65
CA LEU A 106 -12.21 -11.96 -14.65
C LEU A 106 -12.48 -13.44 -14.41
N GLU A 107 -12.38 -13.96 -13.18
CA GLU A 107 -12.70 -15.35 -12.85
C GLU A 107 -14.11 -15.75 -13.31
N ALA A 108 -15.12 -14.91 -13.05
CA ALA A 108 -16.48 -15.16 -13.51
C ALA A 108 -16.62 -15.12 -15.04
N ARG A 109 -15.75 -14.37 -15.76
CA ARG A 109 -15.73 -14.36 -17.21
C ARG A 109 -15.02 -15.59 -17.77
N TYR A 110 -13.91 -16.03 -17.18
CA TYR A 110 -13.24 -17.28 -17.53
C TYR A 110 -14.20 -18.47 -17.35
N GLU A 111 -14.88 -18.55 -16.20
CA GLU A 111 -15.90 -19.58 -15.95
C GLU A 111 -17.01 -19.58 -17.00
N LYS A 112 -17.55 -18.40 -17.34
CA LYS A 112 -18.61 -18.27 -18.36
C LYS A 112 -18.23 -18.87 -19.72
N TYR A 113 -16.95 -18.73 -20.12
CA TYR A 113 -16.45 -19.24 -21.39
C TYR A 113 -15.84 -20.65 -21.28
N GLY A 114 -15.91 -21.29 -20.10
CA GLY A 114 -15.30 -22.61 -19.86
C GLY A 114 -13.78 -22.60 -19.99
N LEU A 115 -13.15 -21.46 -19.69
CA LEU A 115 -11.70 -21.29 -19.73
C LEU A 115 -11.10 -21.53 -18.34
N PRO A 116 -9.89 -22.11 -18.23
CA PRO A 116 -9.20 -22.23 -16.95
C PRO A 116 -8.85 -20.83 -16.40
N SER A 117 -8.92 -20.69 -15.07
CA SER A 117 -8.49 -19.46 -14.41
C SER A 117 -6.97 -19.28 -14.55
N PRO A 118 -6.48 -18.13 -15.00
CA PRO A 118 -5.04 -17.86 -15.09
C PRO A 118 -4.42 -17.44 -13.75
N PHE A 119 -5.22 -17.36 -12.67
CA PHE A 119 -4.81 -16.84 -11.37
C PHE A 119 -4.30 -17.92 -10.42
N GLU A 120 -4.54 -19.20 -10.74
CA GLU A 120 -4.12 -20.32 -9.90
C GLU A 120 -2.59 -20.31 -9.71
N GLY A 121 -2.14 -20.40 -8.45
CA GLY A 121 -0.72 -20.40 -8.08
C GLY A 121 -0.03 -19.04 -8.18
N LYS A 122 -0.74 -17.98 -8.55
CA LYS A 122 -0.20 -16.60 -8.59
C LYS A 122 -0.48 -15.85 -7.30
N ILE A 123 0.39 -14.91 -7.00
CA ILE A 123 0.29 -14.05 -5.81
C ILE A 123 -0.33 -12.72 -6.21
N SER A 124 -1.24 -12.19 -5.39
CA SER A 124 -1.84 -10.87 -5.58
C SER A 124 -1.27 -9.87 -4.60
N LEU A 125 -0.88 -8.70 -5.10
CA LEU A 125 -0.56 -7.51 -4.32
C LEU A 125 -1.59 -6.42 -4.63
N ASP A 126 -2.61 -6.33 -3.81
CA ASP A 126 -3.64 -5.29 -3.93
C ASP A 126 -3.15 -4.00 -3.23
N LEU A 127 -2.79 -2.99 -4.00
CA LEU A 127 -2.27 -1.73 -3.49
C LEU A 127 -3.30 -0.98 -2.63
N TYR A 128 -4.60 -1.06 -2.95
CA TYR A 128 -5.63 -0.43 -2.12
C TYR A 128 -5.66 -1.02 -0.70
N LEU A 129 -5.63 -2.35 -0.59
CA LEU A 129 -5.66 -3.03 0.70
C LEU A 129 -4.37 -2.79 1.49
N THR A 130 -3.23 -2.88 0.81
CA THR A 130 -1.90 -2.76 1.40
C THR A 130 -1.62 -1.34 1.89
N LEU A 131 -2.00 -0.31 1.13
CA LEU A 131 -1.74 1.10 1.46
C LEU A 131 -2.79 1.71 2.40
N LYS A 132 -3.87 1.00 2.71
CA LYS A 132 -4.96 1.50 3.56
C LYS A 132 -4.49 2.11 4.90
N PRO A 133 -3.47 1.57 5.60
CA PRO A 133 -2.95 2.18 6.84
C PRO A 133 -2.40 3.59 6.64
N LEU A 134 -1.94 3.94 5.45
CA LEU A 134 -1.32 5.23 5.15
C LEU A 134 -2.32 6.39 5.09
N LYS A 135 -3.63 6.11 4.99
CA LYS A 135 -4.66 7.15 4.87
C LYS A 135 -4.51 8.23 5.92
N THR A 136 -4.40 7.84 7.18
CA THR A 136 -4.28 8.77 8.30
C THR A 136 -2.89 9.38 8.38
N LEU A 137 -1.83 8.58 8.23
CA LEU A 137 -0.45 9.07 8.26
C LEU A 137 -0.22 10.22 7.26
N LEU A 138 -0.68 10.02 6.03
CA LEU A 138 -0.47 10.95 4.92
C LEU A 138 -1.62 11.98 4.78
N LYS A 139 -2.61 11.97 5.69
CA LYS A 139 -3.79 12.87 5.65
C LYS A 139 -4.53 12.81 4.31
N LEU A 140 -4.65 11.61 3.74
CA LEU A 140 -5.32 11.44 2.45
C LEU A 140 -6.85 11.61 2.62
N PRO A 141 -7.52 12.38 1.76
CA PRO A 141 -8.96 12.58 1.84
C PRO A 141 -9.73 11.28 1.59
N ALA A 142 -9.24 10.46 0.68
CA ALA A 142 -9.81 9.15 0.35
C ALA A 142 -8.70 8.21 -0.14
N MET A 143 -9.00 6.89 -0.09
CA MET A 143 -8.16 5.86 -0.70
C MET A 143 -8.66 5.54 -2.12
N LYS A 144 -8.89 6.56 -2.94
CA LYS A 144 -9.16 6.41 -4.36
C LYS A 144 -7.88 6.67 -5.14
N GLN A 145 -7.66 5.95 -6.22
CA GLN A 145 -6.46 6.09 -7.03
C GLN A 145 -6.15 7.56 -7.39
N PRO A 146 -7.09 8.38 -7.88
CA PRO A 146 -6.82 9.80 -8.16
C PRO A 146 -6.37 10.61 -6.94
N CYS A 147 -6.84 10.30 -5.72
CA CYS A 147 -6.39 11.00 -4.51
C CYS A 147 -4.95 10.67 -4.14
N LEU A 148 -4.50 9.44 -4.41
CA LEU A 148 -3.12 9.04 -4.18
C LEU A 148 -2.20 9.66 -5.25
N GLU A 149 -2.65 9.69 -6.49
CA GLU A 149 -1.95 10.33 -7.60
C GLU A 149 -1.79 11.84 -7.35
N GLU A 150 -2.83 12.51 -6.87
CA GLU A 150 -2.78 13.94 -6.48
C GLU A 150 -1.76 14.17 -5.36
N PHE A 151 -1.74 13.32 -4.32
CA PHE A 151 -0.73 13.35 -3.26
C PHE A 151 0.69 13.18 -3.82
N LEU A 152 0.87 12.33 -4.83
CA LEU A 152 2.14 12.11 -5.52
C LEU A 152 2.51 13.26 -6.50
N GLY A 153 1.68 14.29 -6.60
CA GLY A 153 1.91 15.45 -7.48
C GLY A 153 1.51 15.20 -8.93
N ILE A 154 0.80 14.13 -9.25
CA ILE A 154 0.25 13.85 -10.58
C ILE A 154 -1.04 14.67 -10.75
N LYS A 155 -0.95 15.81 -11.44
CA LYS A 155 -2.05 16.79 -11.53
C LYS A 155 -2.82 16.76 -12.84
N ASN A 156 -2.34 16.06 -13.85
CA ASN A 156 -2.86 16.15 -15.22
C ASN A 156 -3.58 14.88 -15.65
N ARG A 157 -4.35 14.28 -14.76
CA ARG A 157 -5.25 13.19 -15.14
C ARG A 157 -6.33 13.77 -16.05
N ILE A 158 -6.45 13.22 -17.23
CA ILE A 158 -7.42 13.66 -18.26
C ILE A 158 -8.76 12.95 -18.04
N TYR A 159 -8.73 11.72 -17.50
CA TYR A 159 -9.86 10.81 -17.42
C TYR A 159 -10.20 10.48 -15.95
N ASP A 160 -11.19 11.19 -15.38
CA ASP A 160 -11.49 11.08 -13.94
C ASP A 160 -12.60 10.09 -13.59
N ASN A 161 -13.37 9.58 -14.57
CA ASN A 161 -14.64 8.91 -14.29
C ASN A 161 -14.87 7.65 -15.13
N GLY A 162 -14.77 6.47 -14.51
CA GLY A 162 -15.01 5.19 -15.18
C GLY A 162 -16.43 5.05 -15.78
N LYS A 163 -17.46 5.81 -15.31
CA LYS A 163 -18.78 5.83 -15.98
C LYS A 163 -18.73 6.53 -17.33
N GLU A 164 -17.92 7.56 -17.46
CA GLU A 164 -17.69 8.26 -18.71
C GLU A 164 -16.95 7.36 -19.69
N CYS A 165 -15.96 6.61 -19.24
CA CYS A 165 -15.25 5.63 -20.06
C CYS A 165 -16.20 4.55 -20.63
N ILE A 166 -17.14 4.04 -19.82
CA ILE A 166 -18.18 3.12 -20.30
C ILE A 166 -19.05 3.76 -21.39
N GLN A 167 -19.40 5.04 -21.26
CA GLN A 167 -20.19 5.75 -22.25
C GLN A 167 -19.38 5.99 -23.54
N LEU A 168 -18.12 6.40 -23.42
CA LEU A 168 -17.20 6.53 -24.55
C LEU A 168 -17.04 5.21 -25.32
N TYR A 169 -16.87 4.09 -24.60
CA TYR A 169 -16.82 2.79 -25.25
C TYR A 169 -18.10 2.44 -26.01
N LYS A 170 -19.28 2.71 -25.43
CA LYS A 170 -20.57 2.52 -26.14
C LYS A 170 -20.69 3.40 -27.38
N ASP A 171 -20.18 4.63 -27.33
CA ASP A 171 -20.19 5.54 -28.47
C ASP A 171 -19.19 5.10 -29.53
N PHE A 172 -18.01 4.60 -29.15
CA PHE A 172 -17.07 3.95 -30.05
C PHE A 172 -17.71 2.76 -30.80
N LEU A 173 -18.43 1.89 -30.09
CA LEU A 173 -19.11 0.76 -30.73
C LEU A 173 -20.13 1.17 -31.80
N LYS A 174 -20.79 2.32 -31.61
CA LYS A 174 -21.78 2.86 -32.58
C LYS A 174 -21.12 3.59 -33.72
N LYS A 175 -20.17 4.47 -33.43
CA LYS A 175 -19.60 5.42 -34.40
C LYS A 175 -18.37 4.88 -35.13
N ARG A 176 -17.65 3.93 -34.51
CA ARG A 176 -16.36 3.41 -34.96
C ARG A 176 -15.30 4.49 -35.13
N ASP A 177 -15.39 5.52 -34.30
CA ASP A 177 -14.50 6.67 -34.35
C ASP A 177 -13.20 6.35 -33.56
N HIS A 178 -12.06 6.47 -34.25
CA HIS A 178 -10.74 6.23 -33.65
C HIS A 178 -10.35 7.26 -32.59
N VAL A 179 -10.89 8.48 -32.63
CA VAL A 179 -10.66 9.48 -31.60
C VAL A 179 -11.27 9.00 -30.27
N ILE A 180 -12.52 8.56 -30.31
CA ILE A 180 -13.21 8.00 -29.15
C ILE A 180 -12.49 6.74 -28.64
N ALA A 181 -12.03 5.87 -29.54
CA ALA A 181 -11.25 4.70 -29.15
C ALA A 181 -9.96 5.08 -28.40
N ASN A 182 -9.27 6.13 -28.83
CA ASN A 182 -8.06 6.62 -28.17
C ASN A 182 -8.36 7.23 -26.79
N GLU A 183 -9.51 7.86 -26.59
CA GLU A 183 -9.94 8.34 -25.28
C GLU A 183 -10.17 7.17 -24.30
N VAL A 184 -10.86 6.11 -24.72
CA VAL A 184 -11.06 4.89 -23.92
C VAL A 184 -9.73 4.23 -23.57
N LEU A 185 -8.83 4.08 -24.53
CA LEU A 185 -7.50 3.52 -24.33
C LEU A 185 -6.64 4.40 -23.43
N GLY A 186 -6.77 5.74 -23.56
CA GLY A 186 -6.07 6.71 -22.73
C GLY A 186 -6.44 6.60 -21.25
N HIS A 187 -7.72 6.41 -20.92
CA HIS A 187 -8.20 6.22 -19.56
C HIS A 187 -7.48 5.04 -18.87
N ASN A 188 -7.56 3.87 -19.45
CA ASN A 188 -6.93 2.68 -18.89
C ASN A 188 -5.39 2.78 -18.89
N LEU A 189 -4.78 3.47 -19.86
CA LEU A 189 -3.34 3.76 -19.83
C LEU A 189 -2.97 4.59 -18.59
N GLU A 190 -3.71 5.65 -18.30
CA GLU A 190 -3.49 6.48 -17.10
C GLU A 190 -3.65 5.66 -15.83
N ASP A 191 -4.68 4.81 -15.74
CA ASP A 191 -4.91 3.95 -14.57
C ASP A 191 -3.74 3.00 -14.33
N VAL A 192 -3.28 2.30 -15.35
CA VAL A 192 -2.18 1.35 -15.22
C VAL A 192 -0.83 2.03 -14.96
N LEU A 193 -0.55 3.17 -15.59
CA LEU A 193 0.67 3.94 -15.29
C LEU A 193 0.64 4.53 -13.87
N GLY A 194 -0.54 4.95 -13.42
CA GLY A 194 -0.78 5.39 -12.05
C GLY A 194 -0.45 4.32 -11.01
N LEU A 195 -0.73 3.03 -11.30
CA LEU A 195 -0.36 1.92 -10.41
C LEU A 195 1.14 1.90 -10.10
N GLY A 196 2.00 2.11 -11.11
CA GLY A 196 3.44 2.15 -10.92
C GLY A 196 3.87 3.27 -9.96
N ARG A 197 3.27 4.45 -10.08
CA ARG A 197 3.55 5.58 -9.17
C ARG A 197 3.03 5.34 -7.77
N ILE A 198 1.83 4.78 -7.64
CA ILE A 198 1.22 4.43 -6.34
C ILE A 198 2.03 3.32 -5.65
N PHE A 199 2.62 2.40 -6.41
CA PHE A 199 3.48 1.35 -5.88
C PHE A 199 4.65 1.91 -5.04
N GLU A 200 5.23 3.05 -5.42
CA GLU A 200 6.30 3.70 -4.66
C GLU A 200 5.85 4.12 -3.24
N MET A 201 4.55 4.28 -3.00
CA MET A 201 4.01 4.58 -1.66
C MET A 201 4.21 3.44 -0.65
N LEU A 202 4.54 2.23 -1.10
CA LEU A 202 4.92 1.13 -0.21
C LEU A 202 6.12 1.50 0.68
N GLY A 203 6.94 2.45 0.26
CA GLY A 203 8.03 3.01 1.05
C GLY A 203 7.61 3.53 2.43
N TYR A 204 6.44 4.12 2.55
CA TYR A 204 5.93 4.60 3.84
C TYR A 204 5.63 3.45 4.83
N LEU A 205 5.33 2.24 4.33
CA LEU A 205 5.07 1.08 5.18
C LEU A 205 6.32 0.59 5.91
N CYS A 206 7.52 0.94 5.42
CA CYS A 206 8.77 0.66 6.14
C CYS A 206 8.77 1.27 7.54
N ILE A 207 8.04 2.38 7.75
CA ILE A 207 7.88 3.02 9.06
C ILE A 207 7.07 2.11 10.00
N TYR A 208 5.98 1.49 9.51
CA TYR A 208 5.12 0.58 10.29
C TYR A 208 5.80 -0.75 10.59
N ASP A 209 6.60 -1.24 9.64
CA ASP A 209 7.22 -2.57 9.71
C ASP A 209 8.61 -2.54 10.39
N SER A 210 9.02 -1.37 10.90
CA SER A 210 10.33 -1.16 11.53
C SER A 210 11.52 -1.46 10.59
N GLU A 211 11.31 -1.24 9.29
CA GLU A 211 12.33 -1.40 8.25
C GLU A 211 13.11 -0.09 8.08
N TYR A 212 13.88 0.24 9.11
CA TYR A 212 14.74 1.43 9.14
C TYR A 212 15.93 1.21 10.05
N GLU A 213 16.94 2.05 9.89
CA GLU A 213 18.07 2.18 10.79
C GLU A 213 17.95 3.47 11.59
N ILE A 214 18.30 3.43 12.88
CA ILE A 214 18.39 4.64 13.69
C ILE A 214 19.76 5.27 13.43
N THR A 215 19.76 6.50 12.96
CA THR A 215 20.98 7.24 12.62
C THR A 215 21.34 8.31 13.64
N TYR A 216 20.36 8.77 14.41
CA TYR A 216 20.55 9.80 15.43
C TYR A 216 19.54 9.65 16.54
N GLY A 217 19.96 9.96 17.79
CA GLY A 217 19.11 10.00 18.96
C GLY A 217 19.56 11.11 19.93
N GLU A 218 18.62 11.96 20.35
CA GLU A 218 18.83 13.05 21.30
C GLU A 218 17.64 13.18 22.24
N PHE A 219 17.92 13.66 23.47
CA PHE A 219 16.89 14.07 24.41
C PHE A 219 17.17 15.52 24.83
N ASP A 220 16.25 16.44 24.52
CA ASP A 220 16.40 17.88 24.77
C ASP A 220 15.93 18.30 26.18
N GLY A 221 15.53 17.36 27.01
CA GLY A 221 14.95 17.59 28.33
C GLY A 221 13.42 17.47 28.38
N GLU A 222 12.75 17.65 27.23
CA GLU A 222 11.30 17.52 27.09
C GLU A 222 10.90 16.44 26.08
N ASN A 223 11.69 16.26 25.01
CA ASN A 223 11.36 15.38 23.89
C ASN A 223 12.52 14.41 23.61
N LEU A 224 12.17 13.18 23.29
CA LEU A 224 13.07 12.28 22.55
C LEU A 224 12.97 12.59 21.05
N ILE A 225 14.11 12.81 20.41
CA ILE A 225 14.24 13.03 19.00
C ILE A 225 15.04 11.87 18.40
N LEU A 226 14.44 11.14 17.46
CA LEU A 226 15.10 10.06 16.74
C LEU A 226 15.06 10.33 15.23
N GLU A 227 16.17 10.06 14.54
CA GLU A 227 16.22 10.05 13.09
C GLU A 227 16.38 8.61 12.58
N MET A 228 15.56 8.27 11.61
CA MET A 228 15.48 6.95 10.99
C MET A 228 15.84 7.07 9.52
N LYS A 229 16.69 6.18 9.03
CA LYS A 229 16.97 6.03 7.61
C LYS A 229 16.21 4.84 7.06
N LEU A 230 15.33 5.09 6.10
CA LEU A 230 14.58 4.07 5.38
C LEU A 230 15.43 3.38 4.31
N PRO A 231 15.08 2.15 3.90
CA PRO A 231 15.80 1.42 2.83
C PRO A 231 15.48 1.96 1.42
N CYS A 232 14.54 2.90 1.30
CA CYS A 232 14.11 3.48 0.03
C CYS A 232 13.71 4.95 0.22
N LYS A 233 13.69 5.68 -0.89
CA LYS A 233 13.19 7.06 -0.91
C LYS A 233 11.67 7.09 -0.80
N LEU A 234 11.16 8.05 -0.05
CA LEU A 234 9.75 8.37 -0.01
C LEU A 234 9.39 9.19 -1.27
N PRO A 235 8.28 8.88 -1.95
CA PRO A 235 7.92 9.57 -3.18
C PRO A 235 7.50 11.03 -2.95
N GLN A 236 7.05 11.37 -1.74
CA GLN A 236 6.69 12.73 -1.32
C GLN A 236 7.01 12.92 0.16
N LYS A 237 7.36 14.14 0.54
CA LYS A 237 7.49 14.50 1.95
C LYS A 237 6.15 14.46 2.66
N PHE A 238 6.18 14.12 3.94
CA PHE A 238 4.99 14.13 4.78
C PHE A 238 5.30 14.67 6.17
N SER A 239 4.26 15.09 6.86
CA SER A 239 4.32 15.37 8.29
C SER A 239 2.97 15.12 8.95
N ASN A 240 2.99 14.48 10.11
CA ASN A 240 1.81 14.26 10.91
C ASN A 240 2.17 14.12 12.39
N GLY A 241 1.21 14.31 13.27
CA GLY A 241 1.42 14.19 14.71
C GLY A 241 0.22 14.71 15.49
N ASN A 242 0.36 14.68 16.78
CA ASN A 242 -0.59 15.22 17.76
C ASN A 242 0.19 15.83 18.94
N GLU A 243 -0.47 16.03 20.08
CA GLU A 243 0.16 16.63 21.29
C GLU A 243 1.25 15.72 21.91
N GLN A 244 1.28 14.43 21.60
CA GLN A 244 2.21 13.47 22.17
C GLN A 244 3.45 13.24 21.30
N PHE A 245 3.30 13.31 19.97
CA PHE A 245 4.40 13.04 19.05
C PHE A 245 4.24 13.78 17.71
N TYR A 246 5.36 13.92 17.02
CA TYR A 246 5.43 14.43 15.65
C TYR A 246 6.33 13.55 14.79
N LEU A 247 5.88 13.28 13.58
CA LEU A 247 6.59 12.46 12.61
C LEU A 247 6.67 13.23 11.29
N THR A 248 7.86 13.36 10.73
CA THR A 248 8.08 13.95 9.41
C THR A 248 9.07 13.12 8.61
N GLY A 249 8.88 13.05 7.31
CA GLY A 249 9.79 12.31 6.42
C GLY A 249 9.97 13.01 5.08
N GLU A 250 11.18 12.97 4.57
CA GLU A 250 11.59 13.48 3.27
C GLU A 250 12.76 12.64 2.76
N ASP A 251 12.73 12.28 1.48
CA ASP A 251 13.67 11.32 0.87
C ASP A 251 13.75 10.00 1.68
N GLU A 252 14.92 9.61 2.15
CA GLU A 252 15.14 8.40 2.95
C GLU A 252 15.07 8.65 4.47
N LEU A 253 14.94 9.92 4.89
CA LEU A 253 15.02 10.29 6.29
C LEU A 253 13.64 10.54 6.90
N VAL A 254 13.44 9.94 8.08
CA VAL A 254 12.24 10.15 8.89
C VAL A 254 12.68 10.61 10.26
N LYS A 255 12.13 11.74 10.72
CA LYS A 255 12.34 12.28 12.04
C LYS A 255 11.12 12.04 12.91
N PHE A 256 11.33 11.43 14.06
CA PHE A 256 10.33 11.16 15.07
C PHE A 256 10.66 11.95 16.33
N ILE A 257 9.69 12.70 16.81
CA ILE A 257 9.78 13.49 18.05
C ILE A 257 8.65 13.02 18.95
N VAL A 258 8.96 12.58 20.17
CA VAL A 258 7.96 12.16 21.15
C VAL A 258 8.19 12.86 22.48
N LYS A 259 7.10 13.37 23.05
CA LYS A 259 7.11 14.08 24.33
C LYS A 259 7.36 13.12 25.48
N ALA A 260 8.30 13.48 26.36
CA ALA A 260 8.54 12.78 27.61
C ALA A 260 7.71 13.37 28.75
N GLU A 261 7.34 12.53 29.70
CA GLU A 261 6.68 12.93 30.92
C GLU A 261 7.68 12.75 32.12
N ASN A 262 8.09 13.84 32.72
CA ASN A 262 9.11 13.82 33.82
C ASN A 262 10.40 13.06 33.40
N SER A 263 10.92 13.36 32.22
CA SER A 263 12.10 12.74 31.61
C SER A 263 11.96 11.23 31.37
N LYS A 264 10.74 10.70 31.34
CA LYS A 264 10.42 9.30 31.03
C LYS A 264 9.52 9.21 29.80
N LEU A 265 9.66 8.12 29.09
CA LEU A 265 8.87 7.77 27.90
C LEU A 265 7.93 6.62 28.21
N LYS A 266 6.76 6.61 27.62
CA LYS A 266 5.87 5.45 27.63
C LYS A 266 6.26 4.50 26.50
N GLN A 267 6.67 3.29 26.86
CA GLN A 267 6.85 2.19 25.91
C GLN A 267 5.58 1.36 25.89
N TYR A 268 4.81 1.46 24.80
CA TYR A 268 3.53 0.77 24.64
C TYR A 268 3.72 -0.68 24.15
N TYR A 269 2.79 -1.55 24.52
CA TYR A 269 2.74 -2.95 24.10
C TYR A 269 1.47 -3.25 23.29
N PRO A 270 1.56 -4.06 22.22
CA PRO A 270 0.48 -4.22 21.26
C PRO A 270 -0.70 -5.07 21.75
N ASN A 271 -0.51 -5.91 22.79
CA ASN A 271 -1.48 -6.89 23.26
C ASN A 271 -1.97 -6.63 24.68
N PRO A 272 -2.86 -5.64 24.93
CA PRO A 272 -3.33 -5.33 26.28
C PRO A 272 -3.97 -6.52 27.01
N LYS A 273 -4.52 -7.49 26.25
CA LYS A 273 -5.12 -8.70 26.82
C LYS A 273 -4.15 -9.57 27.60
N ASP A 274 -2.84 -9.45 27.36
CA ASP A 274 -1.80 -10.25 28.02
C ASP A 274 -1.25 -9.60 29.27
N TYR A 275 -1.74 -8.40 29.63
CA TYR A 275 -1.22 -7.58 30.71
C TYR A 275 -2.28 -7.21 31.74
N TYR A 276 -1.83 -7.01 33.00
CA TYR A 276 -2.52 -6.26 34.03
C TYR A 276 -1.91 -4.86 34.13
N TYR A 277 -2.74 -3.84 34.23
CA TYR A 277 -2.35 -2.49 34.62
C TYR A 277 -2.36 -2.36 36.14
N LEU A 278 -1.30 -1.80 36.71
CA LEU A 278 -1.12 -1.52 38.10
C LEU A 278 -1.30 -0.01 38.33
N PRO A 279 -2.47 0.45 38.82
CA PRO A 279 -2.77 1.88 38.93
C PRO A 279 -1.87 2.67 39.86
N GLU A 280 -1.34 2.04 40.93
CA GLU A 280 -0.50 2.69 41.90
C GLU A 280 0.92 2.94 41.39
N GLU A 281 1.42 2.05 40.52
CA GLU A 281 2.73 2.14 39.87
C GLU A 281 2.68 2.77 38.51
N ASP A 282 1.46 3.00 37.99
CA ASP A 282 1.20 3.50 36.63
C ASP A 282 2.00 2.75 35.55
N THR A 283 1.88 1.42 35.52
CA THR A 283 2.62 0.54 34.60
C THR A 283 1.88 -0.76 34.38
N VAL A 284 2.33 -1.56 33.41
CA VAL A 284 1.77 -2.90 33.18
C VAL A 284 2.73 -4.02 33.60
N ILE A 285 2.15 -5.15 33.94
CA ILE A 285 2.87 -6.41 34.21
C ILE A 285 2.22 -7.54 33.39
N PRO A 286 3.00 -8.45 32.78
CA PRO A 286 2.45 -9.64 32.13
C PRO A 286 1.55 -10.43 33.10
N LYS A 287 0.42 -10.94 32.61
CA LYS A 287 -0.53 -11.73 33.43
C LYS A 287 0.11 -12.96 34.06
N SER A 288 1.10 -13.56 33.38
CA SER A 288 1.88 -14.68 33.92
C SER A 288 2.61 -14.34 35.21
N LEU A 289 3.10 -13.10 35.36
CA LEU A 289 3.80 -12.62 36.56
C LEU A 289 2.86 -11.96 37.59
N GLY A 290 1.78 -11.34 37.07
CA GLY A 290 0.82 -10.61 37.90
C GLY A 290 -0.27 -11.46 38.55
N SER A 291 -0.24 -12.79 38.41
CA SER A 291 -1.27 -13.68 38.95
C SER A 291 -1.36 -13.64 40.49
N GLY A 292 -0.26 -13.42 41.17
CA GLY A 292 -0.18 -13.31 42.65
C GLY A 292 -0.57 -11.94 43.24
N ILE A 293 -0.77 -10.90 42.41
CA ILE A 293 -1.17 -9.57 42.88
C ILE A 293 -2.67 -9.58 43.21
N ASP A 294 -3.05 -8.99 44.35
CA ASP A 294 -4.47 -8.87 44.77
C ASP A 294 -5.26 -8.12 43.66
N LYS A 295 -6.47 -8.59 43.41
CA LYS A 295 -7.37 -8.02 42.35
C LYS A 295 -7.69 -6.54 42.55
N LYS A 296 -7.62 -6.02 43.77
CA LYS A 296 -7.85 -4.60 44.08
C LYS A 296 -6.71 -3.68 43.61
N HIS A 297 -5.49 -4.20 43.43
CA HIS A 297 -4.31 -3.47 42.98
C HIS A 297 -4.00 -3.67 41.48
N ARG A 298 -4.81 -4.44 40.77
CA ARG A 298 -4.63 -4.68 39.31
C ARG A 298 -5.94 -4.56 38.56
N LYS A 299 -5.85 -4.05 37.33
CA LYS A 299 -6.96 -3.95 36.35
C LYS A 299 -6.56 -4.63 35.05
N ALA A 300 -7.53 -4.98 34.21
CA ALA A 300 -7.22 -5.35 32.83
C ALA A 300 -6.60 -4.15 32.13
N ALA A 301 -5.47 -4.36 31.44
CA ALA A 301 -4.88 -3.30 30.63
C ALA A 301 -5.78 -2.98 29.43
N THR A 302 -5.79 -1.71 29.03
CA THR A 302 -6.42 -1.19 27.81
C THR A 302 -5.33 -0.75 26.84
N LYS A 303 -5.68 -0.34 25.62
CA LYS A 303 -4.69 0.21 24.68
C LYS A 303 -3.91 1.38 25.29
N ASP A 304 -4.62 2.26 26.01
CA ASP A 304 -4.05 3.50 26.56
C ASP A 304 -3.27 3.29 27.85
N THR A 305 -3.47 2.17 28.55
CA THR A 305 -2.78 1.83 29.80
C THR A 305 -1.75 0.71 29.65
N CYS A 306 -1.57 0.16 28.43
CA CYS A 306 -0.65 -0.96 28.20
C CYS A 306 0.77 -0.45 27.88
N TYR A 307 1.44 0.13 28.87
CA TYR A 307 2.80 0.64 28.73
C TYR A 307 3.63 0.42 29.99
N THR A 308 4.94 0.52 29.84
CA THR A 308 5.91 0.68 30.90
C THR A 308 6.66 1.99 30.72
N TRP A 309 7.27 2.49 31.81
CA TRP A 309 8.07 3.69 31.75
C TRP A 309 9.52 3.37 31.37
N TYR A 310 10.06 4.18 30.46
CA TYR A 310 11.41 4.08 29.97
C TYR A 310 12.16 5.38 30.23
N THR A 311 13.36 5.30 30.84
CA THR A 311 14.16 6.50 31.13
C THR A 311 15.06 6.84 29.94
N CYS A 312 15.04 8.09 29.48
CA CYS A 312 15.99 8.60 28.48
C CYS A 312 17.38 8.77 29.13
N SER A 313 18.13 7.69 29.23
CA SER A 313 19.49 7.69 29.74
C SER A 313 20.51 7.81 28.61
N ASP A 314 21.75 8.24 28.92
CA ASP A 314 22.86 8.23 27.96
C ASP A 314 23.09 6.85 27.36
N ALA A 315 22.89 5.77 28.14
CA ALA A 315 22.97 4.40 27.63
C ALA A 315 21.94 4.10 26.56
N PHE A 316 20.70 4.60 26.70
CA PHE A 316 19.66 4.49 25.68
C PHE A 316 19.96 5.35 24.46
N LEU A 317 20.39 6.61 24.67
CA LEU A 317 20.68 7.54 23.58
C LEU A 317 21.85 7.09 22.71
N ASN A 318 22.78 6.34 23.29
CA ASN A 318 23.94 5.78 22.55
C ASN A 318 23.69 4.33 22.07
N ASN A 319 22.46 3.83 22.11
CA ASN A 319 22.14 2.46 21.70
C ASN A 319 21.02 2.42 20.65
N PRO A 320 21.35 2.47 19.35
CA PRO A 320 20.36 2.42 18.27
C PRO A 320 19.46 1.18 18.30
N GLN A 321 19.95 0.05 18.80
CA GLN A 321 19.15 -1.17 18.93
C GLN A 321 18.04 -1.04 19.97
N GLN A 322 18.33 -0.42 21.12
CA GLN A 322 17.31 -0.14 22.14
C GLN A 322 16.30 0.90 21.66
N GLN A 323 16.74 1.91 20.92
CA GLN A 323 15.87 2.91 20.31
C GLN A 323 14.94 2.28 19.26
N LYS A 324 15.46 1.38 18.43
CA LYS A 324 14.66 0.61 17.46
C LYS A 324 13.62 -0.27 18.16
N GLU A 325 14.01 -0.94 19.25
CA GLU A 325 13.10 -1.77 20.05
C GLU A 325 12.01 -0.93 20.70
N TYR A 326 12.35 0.24 21.25
CA TYR A 326 11.38 1.21 21.78
C TYR A 326 10.36 1.62 20.69
N LEU A 327 10.83 2.01 19.50
CA LEU A 327 9.97 2.42 18.39
C LEU A 327 9.08 1.27 17.90
N ARG A 328 9.62 0.06 17.80
CA ARG A 328 8.87 -1.12 17.35
C ARG A 328 7.61 -1.36 18.18
N HIS A 329 7.66 -1.05 19.46
CA HIS A 329 6.53 -1.18 20.37
C HIS A 329 5.65 0.07 20.42
N THR A 330 6.26 1.25 20.41
CA THR A 330 5.57 2.52 20.67
C THR A 330 4.97 3.16 19.42
N LEU A 331 5.68 3.12 18.29
CA LEU A 331 5.25 3.80 17.07
C LEU A 331 3.91 3.29 16.53
N PRO A 332 3.62 1.98 16.48
CA PRO A 332 2.30 1.48 16.05
C PRO A 332 1.14 1.99 16.92
N TYR A 333 1.34 2.12 18.23
CA TYR A 333 0.34 2.72 19.11
C TYR A 333 0.12 4.18 18.77
N LEU A 334 1.19 4.98 18.69
CA LEU A 334 1.11 6.42 18.43
C LEU A 334 0.49 6.71 17.07
N LEU A 335 0.87 5.99 16.01
CA LEU A 335 0.25 6.11 14.69
C LEU A 335 -1.25 5.79 14.74
N GLY A 336 -1.67 4.85 15.58
CA GLY A 336 -3.07 4.52 15.81
C GLY A 336 -3.87 5.63 16.53
N THR A 337 -3.21 6.63 17.13
CA THR A 337 -3.86 7.81 17.77
C THR A 337 -4.08 8.98 16.81
N LEU A 338 -3.52 8.94 15.61
CA LEU A 338 -3.75 9.96 14.57
C LEU A 338 -5.22 9.95 14.14
N LYS A 339 -5.77 11.13 13.83
CA LYS A 339 -7.17 11.32 13.40
C LYS A 339 -7.25 11.74 11.94
#